data_b37ff80fc6426452f079abc894a9c51f
#
_entry.id   b37ff80fc6426452f079abc894a9c51f
#
_cell.length_a   1.000
_cell.length_b   1.000
_cell.length_c   1.000
_cell.angle_alpha   90.00
_cell.angle_beta   90.00
_cell.angle_gamma   90.00
#
_symmetry.space_group_name_H-M   'P 1'
#
loop_
_entity.id
_entity.type
_entity.pdbx_description
1 polymer ?
#
loop_
_entity_poly.entity_id
_entity_poly.type
_entity_poly.pdbx_seq_one_letter_code
_entity_poly.pdbx_strand_id
1 'polypeptide(L)' 'MSELSTRLHLRRKELGLSQEELAQRMGYRSKSSITKLEKGINDLPRAKLEELAAALNTTPAWLMGLVDLPSPPPG' A
#
# COMPACT_ATOMS: atom_id res chain seq x y z
N MET A 1 2.14 12.17 -9.16
CA MET A 1 1.81 11.07 -8.23
C MET A 1 2.92 10.92 -7.22
N SER A 2 2.57 10.55 -5.99
CA SER A 2 3.58 10.35 -4.95
C SER A 2 4.22 8.97 -5.10
N GLU A 3 5.39 8.80 -4.46
CA GLU A 3 6.04 7.49 -4.40
C GLU A 3 5.10 6.45 -3.79
N LEU A 4 4.40 6.84 -2.73
CA LEU A 4 3.46 5.96 -2.07
C LEU A 4 2.38 5.45 -3.04
N SER A 5 1.76 6.35 -3.79
CA SER A 5 0.68 5.95 -4.69
C SER A 5 1.19 5.03 -5.80
N THR A 6 2.35 5.32 -6.35
CA THR A 6 2.94 4.51 -7.41
C THR A 6 3.33 3.13 -6.90
N ARG A 7 4.02 3.07 -5.77
CA ARG A 7 4.48 1.80 -5.21
C ARG A 7 3.34 0.94 -4.69
N LEU A 8 2.33 1.57 -4.10
CA LEU A 8 1.11 0.88 -3.69
C LEU A 8 0.47 0.17 -4.88
N HIS A 9 0.29 0.89 -5.97
CA HIS A 9 -0.31 0.33 -7.18
C HIS A 9 0.51 -0.84 -7.73
N LEU A 10 1.83 -0.64 -7.85
CA LEU A 10 2.72 -1.67 -8.38
C LEU A 10 2.68 -2.95 -7.54
N ARG A 11 2.79 -2.78 -6.22
CA ARG A 11 2.83 -3.94 -5.32
C ARG A 11 1.51 -4.68 -5.32
N ARG A 12 0.40 -3.93 -5.33
CA ARG A 12 -0.92 -4.55 -5.39
C ARG A 12 -1.04 -5.42 -6.65
N LYS A 13 -0.59 -4.90 -7.78
CA LYS A 13 -0.63 -5.65 -9.04
C LYS A 13 0.26 -6.87 -9.01
N GLU A 14 1.46 -6.76 -8.44
CA GLU A 14 2.36 -7.90 -8.31
C GLU A 14 1.74 -9.05 -7.52
N LEU A 15 0.97 -8.72 -6.49
CA LEU A 15 0.32 -9.71 -5.65
C LEU A 15 -0.99 -10.22 -6.24
N GLY A 16 -1.43 -9.67 -7.37
CA GLY A 16 -2.68 -10.06 -8.00
C GLY A 16 -3.91 -9.63 -7.24
N LEU A 17 -3.80 -8.60 -6.42
CA LEU A 17 -4.92 -8.11 -5.61
C LEU A 17 -5.71 -7.04 -6.35
N SER A 18 -7.05 -7.12 -6.26
CA SER A 18 -7.88 -6.01 -6.69
C SER A 18 -7.88 -4.91 -5.63
N GLN A 19 -8.33 -3.72 -6.01
CA GLN A 19 -8.47 -2.62 -5.04
C GLN A 19 -9.45 -3.02 -3.93
N GLU A 20 -10.50 -3.73 -4.28
CA GLU A 20 -11.49 -4.20 -3.33
C GLU A 20 -10.90 -5.21 -2.35
N GLU A 21 -10.11 -6.16 -2.84
CA GLU A 21 -9.45 -7.14 -1.98
C GLU A 21 -8.49 -6.48 -1.00
N LEU A 22 -7.71 -5.51 -1.47
CA LEU A 22 -6.80 -4.79 -0.59
C LEU A 22 -7.58 -3.98 0.45
N ALA A 23 -8.67 -3.33 0.04
CA ALA A 23 -9.51 -2.59 0.97
C ALA A 23 -10.05 -3.50 2.08
N GLN A 24 -10.48 -4.71 1.72
CA GLN A 24 -10.95 -5.68 2.70
C GLN A 24 -9.86 -6.07 3.69
N ARG A 25 -8.64 -6.26 3.20
CA ARG A 25 -7.50 -6.58 4.08
C ARG A 25 -7.20 -5.45 5.06
N MET A 26 -7.48 -4.21 4.66
CA MET A 26 -7.27 -3.04 5.49
C MET A 26 -8.46 -2.76 6.43
N GLY A 27 -9.54 -3.50 6.27
CA GLY A 27 -10.75 -3.27 7.06
C GLY A 27 -11.58 -2.09 6.58
N TYR A 28 -11.37 -1.63 5.36
CA TYR A 28 -12.18 -0.56 4.77
C TYR A 28 -13.50 -1.12 4.24
N ARG A 29 -14.53 -0.28 4.23
CA ARG A 29 -15.86 -0.68 3.75
C ARG A 29 -15.94 -0.76 2.23
N SER A 30 -15.13 0.01 1.52
CA SER A 30 -15.15 0.03 0.06
C SER A 30 -13.76 0.28 -0.50
N LYS A 31 -13.61 0.01 -1.78
CA LYS A 31 -12.34 0.22 -2.47
C LYS A 31 -12.01 1.71 -2.67
N SER A 32 -12.96 2.60 -2.38
CA SER A 32 -12.75 4.05 -2.59
C SER A 32 -11.50 4.58 -1.92
N SER A 33 -11.20 4.10 -0.70
CA SER A 33 -9.99 4.52 0.02
C SER A 33 -8.73 4.15 -0.74
N ILE A 34 -8.69 2.93 -1.28
CA ILE A 34 -7.53 2.48 -2.05
C ILE A 34 -7.42 3.25 -3.35
N THR A 35 -8.54 3.48 -4.02
CA THR A 35 -8.57 4.26 -5.26
C THR A 35 -7.99 5.64 -5.04
N LYS A 36 -8.39 6.31 -3.95
CA LYS A 36 -7.89 7.65 -3.63
C LYS A 36 -6.40 7.63 -3.32
N LEU A 37 -5.93 6.62 -2.57
CA LEU A 37 -4.51 6.50 -2.26
C LEU A 37 -3.68 6.28 -3.52
N GLU A 38 -4.16 5.48 -4.46
CA GLU A 38 -3.45 5.22 -5.71
C GLU A 38 -3.42 6.45 -6.63
N LYS A 39 -4.39 7.35 -6.46
CA LYS A 39 -4.40 8.61 -7.19
C LYS A 39 -3.59 9.70 -6.50
N GLY A 40 -3.09 9.44 -5.29
CA GLY A 40 -2.33 10.43 -4.54
C GLY A 40 -3.17 11.53 -3.93
N ILE A 41 -4.47 11.30 -3.76
CA ILE A 41 -5.39 12.33 -3.28
C ILE A 41 -5.32 12.50 -1.76
N ASN A 42 -5.18 11.39 -1.03
CA ASN A 42 -5.19 11.41 0.43
C ASN A 42 -3.83 11.05 1.00
N ASP A 43 -3.52 11.64 2.15
CA ASP A 43 -2.39 11.21 2.96
C ASP A 43 -2.81 10.05 3.85
N LEU A 44 -1.83 9.26 4.27
CA LEU A 44 -2.08 8.08 5.07
C LEU A 44 -1.40 8.24 6.42
N PRO A 45 -2.14 8.12 7.54
CA PRO A 45 -1.50 8.13 8.86
C PRO A 45 -0.50 6.99 8.99
N ARG A 46 0.51 7.19 9.86
CA ARG A 46 1.59 6.21 10.01
C ARG A 46 1.07 4.81 10.39
N ALA A 47 0.10 4.77 11.30
CA ALA A 47 -0.49 3.49 11.70
C ALA A 47 -1.12 2.76 10.52
N LYS A 48 -1.82 3.50 9.66
CA LYS A 48 -2.42 2.91 8.46
C LYS A 48 -1.37 2.53 7.42
N LEU A 49 -0.28 3.28 7.36
CA LEU A 49 0.83 2.95 6.47
C LEU A 49 1.44 1.60 6.84
N GLU A 50 1.60 1.34 8.15
CA GLU A 50 2.10 0.05 8.62
C GLU A 50 1.13 -1.09 8.28
N GLU A 51 -0.16 -0.87 8.46
CA GLU A 51 -1.18 -1.85 8.09
C GLU A 51 -1.17 -2.13 6.60
N LEU A 52 -1.04 -1.07 5.80
CA LEU A 52 -1.00 -1.20 4.34
C LEU A 52 0.24 -2.01 3.91
N ALA A 53 1.40 -1.72 4.49
CA ALA A 53 2.61 -2.45 4.19
C ALA A 53 2.46 -3.93 4.53
N ALA A 54 1.87 -4.24 5.68
CA ALA A 54 1.63 -5.62 6.08
C ALA A 54 0.67 -6.32 5.10
N ALA A 55 -0.38 -5.64 4.68
CA ALA A 55 -1.34 -6.19 3.73
C ALA A 55 -0.69 -6.48 2.37
N LEU A 56 0.33 -5.71 2.01
CA LEU A 56 1.06 -5.85 0.75
C LEU A 56 2.33 -6.70 0.90
N ASN A 57 2.55 -7.25 2.07
CA ASN A 57 3.74 -8.05 2.38
C ASN A 57 5.04 -7.30 2.07
N THR A 58 5.12 -6.07 2.53
CA THR A 58 6.28 -5.21 2.34
C THR A 58 6.50 -4.36 3.59
N THR A 59 7.30 -3.30 3.50
CA THR A 59 7.60 -2.42 4.62
C THR A 59 7.13 -0.99 4.33
N PRO A 60 6.83 -0.20 5.38
CA PRO A 60 6.54 1.22 5.19
C PRO A 60 7.67 1.96 4.47
N ALA A 61 8.92 1.59 4.76
CA ALA A 61 10.08 2.23 4.12
C ALA A 61 10.05 2.05 2.60
N TRP A 62 9.71 0.86 2.13
CA TRP A 62 9.61 0.63 0.68
C TRP A 62 8.47 1.44 0.08
N LEU A 63 7.31 1.45 0.74
CA LEU A 63 6.15 2.22 0.24
C LEU A 63 6.46 3.71 0.15
N MET A 64 7.30 4.22 1.04
CA MET A 64 7.69 5.63 1.04
C MET A 64 8.84 5.94 0.10
N GLY A 65 9.39 4.93 -0.57
CA GLY A 65 10.49 5.12 -1.50
C GLY A 65 11.86 5.23 -0.86
N LEU A 66 11.99 4.83 0.41
CA LEU A 66 13.25 4.93 1.14
C LEU A 66 14.19 3.76 0.89
N VAL A 67 13.65 2.62 0.47
CA VAL A 67 14.43 1.44 0.11
C VAL A 67 13.86 0.85 -1.18
N ASP A 68 14.67 0.06 -1.89
CA ASP A 68 14.28 -0.47 -3.19
C ASP A 68 13.66 -1.86 -3.13
N LEU A 69 13.92 -2.62 -2.07
CA LEU A 69 13.41 -3.98 -1.96
C LEU A 69 11.99 -3.98 -1.40
N PRO A 70 11.02 -4.59 -2.10
CA PRO A 70 9.63 -4.57 -1.67
C PRO A 70 9.31 -5.51 -0.52
N SER A 71 10.18 -6.47 -0.23
CA SER A 71 9.94 -7.45 0.84
C SER A 71 10.63 -7.02 2.11
N PRO A 72 10.06 -7.35 3.30
CA PRO A 72 10.76 -7.08 4.55
C PRO A 72 12.06 -7.90 4.60
N PRO A 73 13.11 -7.40 5.29
CA PRO A 73 14.34 -8.16 5.42
C PRO A 73 14.09 -9.45 6.21
N PRO A 74 14.87 -10.51 5.92
CA PRO A 74 14.74 -11.73 6.69
C PRO A 74 15.11 -11.44 8.16
N GLY A 75 14.20 -11.76 9.02
CA GLY A 75 14.38 -11.45 10.44
C GLY A 75 14.80 -12.63 11.23
#